data_a228df79dc226c7777ec230e09225494
#
_entry.id   a228df79dc226c7777ec230e09225494
#
_cell.length_a   1.000
_cell.length_b   1.000
_cell.length_c   1.000
_cell.angle_alpha   90.00
_cell.angle_beta   90.00
_cell.angle_gamma   90.00
#
_symmetry.space_group_name_H-M   'P 1'
#
loop_
_entity.id
_entity.type
_entity.pdbx_description
1 polymer ?
#
loop_
_entity_poly.entity_id
_entity_poly.type
_entity_poly.pdbx_seq_one_letter_code
_entity_poly.pdbx_strand_id
1 'polypeptide(L)'
;MKIGIIGSGDVGRRLADGFIEIGHQVKIGSRDPNQSKITEWIDKHDKEKASAGTFAETASFGELVVLATLWEGTADAIQLSNSKNLVKKIVIDVTNPLDFTKGMPPRLALGHTDSAGETVQRMLPDSKVVKAFNIVGNPHMIHPDFPGGKPTMFICVNDEAAKKIITDDILSKFGWETIDIGGIEGSRVLEPIALLWILHYFRTGNGNHVFKLLKK
;
A
#
# COMPACT_ATOMS: atom_id res chain seq x y z
N MET A 1 2.10 13.99 -10.48
CA MET A 1 1.76 14.27 -9.05
C MET A 1 2.99 14.06 -8.16
N LYS A 2 2.93 14.58 -6.96
CA LYS A 2 3.87 14.26 -5.87
C LYS A 2 3.30 13.13 -5.03
N ILE A 3 4.07 12.08 -4.83
CA ILE A 3 3.66 10.89 -4.07
C ILE A 3 4.53 10.77 -2.82
N GLY A 4 3.89 10.71 -1.65
CA GLY A 4 4.57 10.41 -0.39
C GLY A 4 4.44 8.93 -0.04
N ILE A 5 5.53 8.23 0.21
CA ILE A 5 5.52 6.82 0.66
C ILE A 5 5.93 6.78 2.13
N ILE A 6 5.00 6.50 3.02
CA ILE A 6 5.25 6.31 4.45
C ILE A 6 5.67 4.87 4.68
N GLY A 7 6.98 4.65 4.82
CA GLY A 7 7.61 3.34 4.96
C GLY A 7 8.65 3.05 3.89
N SER A 8 9.84 2.66 4.32
CA SER A 8 11.03 2.42 3.48
C SER A 8 11.35 0.93 3.29
N GLY A 9 10.42 0.04 3.58
CA GLY A 9 10.53 -1.39 3.35
C GLY A 9 10.47 -1.76 1.86
N ASP A 10 10.55 -3.05 1.55
CA ASP A 10 10.53 -3.54 0.16
C ASP A 10 9.25 -3.16 -0.58
N VAL A 11 8.09 -3.24 0.10
CA VAL A 11 6.80 -2.81 -0.45
C VAL A 11 6.81 -1.32 -0.79
N GLY A 12 7.26 -0.47 0.14
CA GLY A 12 7.32 0.98 -0.08
C GLY A 12 8.23 1.35 -1.24
N ARG A 13 9.43 0.75 -1.32
CA ARG A 13 10.36 1.00 -2.44
C ARG A 13 9.83 0.49 -3.77
N ARG A 14 9.21 -0.71 -3.78
CA ARG A 14 8.62 -1.26 -5.02
C ARG A 14 7.50 -0.38 -5.57
N LEU A 15 6.60 0.12 -4.71
CA LEU A 15 5.56 1.05 -5.13
C LEU A 15 6.15 2.39 -5.57
N ALA A 16 7.20 2.88 -4.88
CA ALA A 16 7.92 4.08 -5.27
C ALA A 16 8.50 3.97 -6.69
N ASP A 17 9.11 2.82 -7.04
CA ASP A 17 9.61 2.54 -8.39
C ASP A 17 8.48 2.66 -9.42
N GLY A 18 7.34 2.02 -9.17
CA GLY A 18 6.19 2.07 -10.07
C GLY A 18 5.63 3.48 -10.25
N PHE A 19 5.56 4.28 -9.17
CA PHE A 19 5.12 5.67 -9.29
C PHE A 19 6.08 6.54 -10.10
N ILE A 20 7.39 6.35 -9.95
CA ILE A 20 8.41 7.03 -10.78
C ILE A 20 8.26 6.63 -12.24
N GLU A 21 8.06 5.35 -12.52
CA GLU A 21 7.91 4.78 -13.85
C GLU A 21 6.71 5.38 -14.61
N ILE A 22 5.60 5.61 -13.93
CA ILE A 22 4.43 6.29 -14.51
C ILE A 22 4.50 7.83 -14.43
N GLY A 23 5.69 8.40 -14.13
CA GLY A 23 5.99 9.82 -14.29
C GLY A 23 5.72 10.69 -13.07
N HIS A 24 5.66 10.12 -11.86
CA HIS A 24 5.46 10.89 -10.63
C HIS A 24 6.79 11.23 -9.93
N GLN A 25 6.77 12.27 -9.10
CA GLN A 25 7.82 12.57 -8.13
C GLN A 25 7.51 11.83 -6.84
N VAL A 26 8.49 11.16 -6.27
CA VAL A 26 8.32 10.32 -5.08
C VAL A 26 9.24 10.77 -3.95
N LYS A 27 8.68 10.83 -2.74
CA LYS A 27 9.45 10.97 -1.51
C LYS A 27 9.18 9.76 -0.61
N ILE A 28 10.24 9.05 -0.20
CA ILE A 28 10.14 7.96 0.79
C ILE A 28 10.35 8.52 2.19
N GLY A 29 9.40 8.25 3.07
CA GLY A 29 9.41 8.60 4.48
C GLY A 29 9.96 7.49 5.36
N SER A 30 10.82 7.87 6.29
CA SER A 30 11.38 6.98 7.30
C SER A 30 11.62 7.71 8.61
N ARG A 31 11.76 6.95 9.72
CA ARG A 31 12.28 7.49 11.00
C ARG A 31 13.72 7.98 10.87
N ASP A 32 14.51 7.31 10.03
CA ASP A 32 15.85 7.71 9.63
C ASP A 32 15.93 7.71 8.09
N PRO A 33 15.84 8.89 7.45
CA PRO A 33 15.89 9.01 5.98
C PRO A 33 17.26 8.70 5.37
N ASN A 34 18.33 8.66 6.18
CA ASN A 34 19.71 8.48 5.72
C ASN A 34 20.15 7.01 5.73
N GLN A 35 19.22 6.06 5.97
CA GLN A 35 19.55 4.63 5.92
C GLN A 35 20.08 4.24 4.54
N SER A 36 21.11 3.37 4.48
CA SER A 36 21.76 2.93 3.24
C SER A 36 20.77 2.45 2.18
N LYS A 37 19.76 1.65 2.58
CA LYS A 37 18.73 1.15 1.66
C LYS A 37 17.91 2.25 0.98
N ILE A 38 17.79 3.44 1.60
CA ILE A 38 17.06 4.59 1.04
C ILE A 38 18.00 5.39 0.13
N THR A 39 19.22 5.66 0.56
CA THR A 39 20.21 6.37 -0.25
C THR A 39 20.55 5.58 -1.51
N GLU A 40 20.77 4.27 -1.40
CA GLU A 40 20.98 3.36 -2.54
C GLU A 40 19.77 3.33 -3.50
N TRP A 41 18.55 3.45 -2.96
CA TRP A 41 17.36 3.56 -3.78
C TRP A 41 17.31 4.90 -4.54
N ILE A 42 17.60 6.03 -3.86
CA ILE A 42 17.65 7.35 -4.51
C ILE A 42 18.70 7.39 -5.61
N ASP A 43 19.89 6.80 -5.38
CA ASP A 43 21.01 6.82 -6.35
C ASP A 43 20.72 6.02 -7.63
N LYS A 44 19.72 5.12 -7.61
CA LYS A 44 19.25 4.38 -8.80
C LYS A 44 18.25 5.16 -9.66
N HIS A 45 17.77 6.29 -9.16
CA HIS A 45 16.71 7.07 -9.81
C HIS A 45 17.17 8.49 -10.13
N ASP A 46 16.43 9.15 -11.02
CA ASP A 46 16.57 10.58 -11.26
C ASP A 46 16.30 11.37 -9.97
N LYS A 47 17.26 12.19 -9.58
CA LYS A 47 17.20 13.00 -8.34
C LYS A 47 16.09 14.06 -8.35
N GLU A 48 15.55 14.39 -9.53
CA GLU A 48 14.37 15.23 -9.63
C GLU A 48 13.07 14.47 -9.31
N LYS A 49 13.10 13.12 -9.44
CA LYS A 49 11.95 12.25 -9.21
C LYS A 49 11.98 11.51 -7.87
N ALA A 50 13.16 11.25 -7.32
CA ALA A 50 13.33 10.46 -6.11
C ALA A 50 13.97 11.27 -4.98
N SER A 51 13.37 11.21 -3.81
CA SER A 51 13.88 11.85 -2.59
C SER A 51 13.47 11.10 -1.34
N ALA A 52 14.06 11.44 -0.20
CA ALA A 52 13.66 10.93 1.10
C ALA A 52 13.43 12.06 2.11
N GLY A 53 12.81 11.72 3.22
CA GLY A 53 12.56 12.63 4.32
C GLY A 53 11.98 11.90 5.54
N THR A 54 11.70 12.65 6.58
CA THR A 54 10.91 12.18 7.72
C THR A 54 9.47 11.86 7.29
N PHE A 55 8.72 11.18 8.13
CA PHE A 55 7.30 10.91 7.85
C PHE A 55 6.50 12.21 7.66
N ALA A 56 6.76 13.25 8.49
CA ALA A 56 6.08 14.54 8.38
C ALA A 56 6.40 15.27 7.05
N GLU A 57 7.66 15.32 6.66
CA GLU A 57 8.09 15.91 5.38
C GLU A 57 7.49 15.15 4.20
N THR A 58 7.42 13.84 4.28
CA THR A 58 6.87 12.98 3.24
C THR A 58 5.35 13.14 3.12
N ALA A 59 4.65 13.16 4.25
CA ALA A 59 3.21 13.40 4.28
C ALA A 59 2.85 14.79 3.76
N SER A 60 3.66 15.81 4.09
CA SER A 60 3.48 17.19 3.57
C SER A 60 3.74 17.30 2.07
N PHE A 61 4.78 16.61 1.57
CA PHE A 61 5.17 16.61 0.15
C PHE A 61 4.12 15.96 -0.76
N GLY A 62 3.55 14.80 -0.35
CA GLY A 62 2.65 14.02 -1.18
C GLY A 62 1.29 14.70 -1.40
N GLU A 63 0.85 14.80 -2.64
CA GLU A 63 -0.54 15.08 -3.02
C GLU A 63 -1.40 13.80 -2.79
N LEU A 64 -0.79 12.64 -2.98
CA LEU A 64 -1.26 11.32 -2.62
C LEU A 64 -0.22 10.66 -1.72
N VAL A 65 -0.65 9.92 -0.72
CA VAL A 65 0.22 9.23 0.23
C VAL A 65 -0.04 7.74 0.23
N VAL A 66 1.02 6.94 0.31
CA VAL A 66 0.96 5.49 0.47
C VAL A 66 1.44 5.13 1.87
N LEU A 67 0.66 4.38 2.61
CA LEU A 67 1.00 3.85 3.92
C LEU A 67 1.47 2.40 3.77
N ALA A 68 2.79 2.21 3.77
CA ALA A 68 3.48 0.93 3.52
C ALA A 68 4.35 0.52 4.70
N THR A 69 3.78 0.51 5.89
CA THR A 69 4.43 0.14 7.15
C THR A 69 4.04 -1.28 7.59
N LEU A 70 4.83 -1.89 8.46
CA LEU A 70 4.37 -3.01 9.25
C LEU A 70 3.26 -2.54 10.20
N TRP A 71 2.29 -3.41 10.46
CA TRP A 71 1.11 -3.06 11.26
C TRP A 71 1.46 -2.50 12.65
N GLU A 72 2.37 -3.11 13.34
CA GLU A 72 2.84 -2.70 14.68
C GLU A 72 3.40 -1.27 14.72
N GLY A 73 3.95 -0.77 13.59
CA GLY A 73 4.49 0.59 13.47
C GLY A 73 3.56 1.58 12.79
N THR A 74 2.36 1.16 12.37
CA THR A 74 1.45 1.99 11.55
C THR A 74 0.92 3.18 12.33
N ALA A 75 0.49 2.98 13.57
CA ALA A 75 -0.03 4.07 14.41
C ALA A 75 1.02 5.15 14.66
N ASP A 76 2.23 4.76 15.01
CA ASP A 76 3.36 5.67 15.22
C ASP A 76 3.72 6.43 13.94
N ALA A 77 3.73 5.73 12.80
CA ALA A 77 4.03 6.37 11.51
C ALA A 77 2.97 7.43 11.14
N ILE A 78 1.69 7.17 11.38
CA ILE A 78 0.61 8.14 11.18
C ILE A 78 0.80 9.33 12.12
N GLN A 79 1.09 9.10 13.39
CA GLN A 79 1.32 10.17 14.37
C GLN A 79 2.53 11.04 13.98
N LEU A 80 3.66 10.42 13.61
CA LEU A 80 4.87 11.10 13.17
C LEU A 80 4.70 11.83 11.83
N SER A 81 3.73 11.43 11.01
CA SER A 81 3.38 12.11 9.76
C SER A 81 2.68 13.45 10.00
N ASN A 82 2.18 13.69 11.21
CA ASN A 82 1.27 14.79 11.57
C ASN A 82 -0.02 14.72 10.73
N SER A 83 -1.12 14.29 11.30
CA SER A 83 -2.41 14.04 10.61
C SER A 83 -2.90 15.26 9.80
N LYS A 84 -2.54 16.49 10.19
CA LYS A 84 -2.86 17.71 9.44
C LYS A 84 -2.25 17.71 8.03
N ASN A 85 -1.11 17.04 7.83
CA ASN A 85 -0.48 16.90 6.52
C ASN A 85 -1.23 15.93 5.60
N LEU A 86 -2.18 15.15 6.13
CA LEU A 86 -2.94 14.12 5.41
C LEU A 86 -4.38 14.53 5.13
N VAL A 87 -4.85 15.63 5.72
CA VAL A 87 -6.22 16.14 5.55
C VAL A 87 -6.57 16.31 4.08
N LYS A 88 -7.73 15.77 3.67
CA LYS A 88 -8.28 15.77 2.29
C LYS A 88 -7.44 15.01 1.26
N LYS A 89 -6.34 14.39 1.64
CA LYS A 89 -5.51 13.59 0.73
C LYS A 89 -6.05 12.16 0.58
N ILE A 90 -5.75 11.57 -0.56
CA ILE A 90 -5.90 10.13 -0.75
C ILE A 90 -4.75 9.43 -0.03
N VAL A 91 -5.08 8.45 0.80
CA VAL A 91 -4.12 7.59 1.48
C VAL A 91 -4.34 6.15 1.05
N ILE A 92 -3.44 5.61 0.24
CA ILE A 92 -3.46 4.19 -0.13
C ILE A 92 -2.92 3.41 1.07
N ASP A 93 -3.77 2.62 1.70
CA ASP A 93 -3.40 1.72 2.79
C ASP A 93 -3.04 0.34 2.22
N VAL A 94 -1.75 -0.01 2.32
CA VAL A 94 -1.18 -1.29 1.86
C VAL A 94 -0.99 -2.26 3.03
N THR A 95 -1.30 -1.84 4.26
CA THR A 95 -1.03 -2.61 5.46
C THR A 95 -1.91 -3.84 5.60
N ASN A 96 -1.42 -4.83 6.32
CA ASN A 96 -2.19 -5.95 6.83
C ASN A 96 -1.95 -6.06 8.34
N PRO A 97 -2.97 -6.32 9.16
CA PRO A 97 -2.81 -6.42 10.61
C PRO A 97 -2.20 -7.78 11.00
N LEU A 98 -0.96 -8.02 10.56
CA LEU A 98 -0.27 -9.28 10.81
C LEU A 98 0.33 -9.30 12.22
N ASP A 99 0.07 -10.38 12.94
CA ASP A 99 0.64 -10.69 14.25
C ASP A 99 1.62 -11.86 14.12
N PHE A 100 2.88 -11.59 14.43
CA PHE A 100 3.99 -12.57 14.41
C PHE A 100 4.33 -13.13 15.81
N THR A 101 3.63 -12.75 16.85
CA THR A 101 3.96 -13.14 18.25
C THR A 101 3.86 -14.63 18.50
N LYS A 102 3.13 -15.36 17.66
CA LYS A 102 3.01 -16.83 17.72
C LYS A 102 3.88 -17.56 16.69
N GLY A 103 4.82 -16.84 16.04
CA GLY A 103 5.71 -17.38 15.01
C GLY A 103 5.12 -17.29 13.59
N MET A 104 5.66 -18.09 12.69
CA MET A 104 5.29 -18.12 11.26
C MET A 104 4.49 -19.37 10.94
N PRO A 105 3.46 -19.33 10.09
CA PRO A 105 2.92 -18.13 9.43
C PRO A 105 2.20 -17.21 10.43
N PRO A 106 2.10 -15.91 10.10
CA PRO A 106 1.45 -14.93 10.98
C PRO A 106 -0.07 -15.17 11.09
N ARG A 107 -0.67 -14.52 12.07
CA ARG A 107 -2.13 -14.43 12.24
C ARG A 107 -2.59 -13.00 11.97
N LEU A 108 -3.89 -12.79 11.86
CA LEU A 108 -4.47 -11.45 11.89
C LEU A 108 -4.64 -10.99 13.35
N ALA A 109 -4.14 -9.80 13.67
CA ALA A 109 -4.36 -9.13 14.96
C ALA A 109 -5.77 -8.52 15.05
N LEU A 110 -6.37 -8.20 13.91
CA LEU A 110 -7.73 -7.70 13.76
C LEU A 110 -8.48 -8.58 12.75
N GLY A 111 -9.80 -8.64 12.88
CA GLY A 111 -10.63 -9.37 11.91
C GLY A 111 -12.11 -9.38 12.31
N HIS A 112 -12.94 -10.00 11.49
CA HIS A 112 -14.40 -10.17 11.63
C HIS A 112 -15.17 -8.86 11.74
N THR A 113 -15.09 -8.15 12.86
CA THR A 113 -15.87 -6.94 13.17
C THR A 113 -15.06 -5.64 13.03
N ASP A 114 -13.74 -5.75 12.78
CA ASP A 114 -12.84 -4.61 12.58
C ASP A 114 -11.69 -4.99 11.63
N SER A 115 -10.94 -3.98 11.14
CA SER A 115 -9.84 -4.15 10.19
C SER A 115 -8.78 -3.07 10.36
N ALA A 116 -7.59 -3.30 9.79
CA ALA A 116 -6.56 -2.27 9.71
C ALA A 116 -7.04 -1.07 8.87
N GLY A 117 -7.72 -1.31 7.75
CA GLY A 117 -8.26 -0.23 6.91
C GLY A 117 -9.23 0.68 7.65
N GLU A 118 -10.16 0.12 8.43
CA GLU A 118 -11.07 0.91 9.27
C GLU A 118 -10.34 1.64 10.38
N THR A 119 -9.35 1.00 11.00
CA THR A 119 -8.51 1.62 12.03
C THR A 119 -7.74 2.81 11.47
N VAL A 120 -7.12 2.67 10.29
CA VAL A 120 -6.43 3.77 9.60
C VAL A 120 -7.41 4.89 9.25
N GLN A 121 -8.62 4.57 8.75
CA GLN A 121 -9.62 5.58 8.45
C GLN A 121 -10.09 6.33 9.72
N ARG A 122 -10.24 5.64 10.85
CA ARG A 122 -10.56 6.30 12.14
C ARG A 122 -9.42 7.22 12.63
N MET A 123 -8.17 6.85 12.41
CA MET A 123 -7.01 7.68 12.75
C MET A 123 -6.85 8.89 11.80
N LEU A 124 -7.40 8.79 10.59
CA LEU A 124 -7.33 9.80 9.53
C LEU A 124 -8.76 10.15 9.04
N PRO A 125 -9.64 10.71 9.90
CA PRO A 125 -11.06 10.89 9.58
C PRO A 125 -11.28 11.84 8.40
N ASP A 126 -10.39 12.80 8.19
CA ASP A 126 -10.46 13.79 7.12
C ASP A 126 -9.69 13.40 5.85
N SER A 127 -9.12 12.18 5.81
CA SER A 127 -8.44 11.63 4.62
C SER A 127 -9.35 10.64 3.90
N LYS A 128 -9.04 10.39 2.64
CA LYS A 128 -9.73 9.42 1.78
C LYS A 128 -8.90 8.13 1.74
N VAL A 129 -9.14 7.22 2.70
CA VAL A 129 -8.38 5.97 2.78
C VAL A 129 -8.89 4.98 1.73
N VAL A 130 -7.96 4.43 0.96
CA VAL A 130 -8.20 3.40 -0.06
C VAL A 130 -7.37 2.18 0.30
N LYS A 131 -8.00 1.07 0.63
CA LYS A 131 -7.32 -0.22 0.81
C LYS A 131 -6.98 -0.81 -0.55
N ALA A 132 -5.70 -1.02 -0.83
CA ALA A 132 -5.23 -1.61 -2.08
C ALA A 132 -3.84 -2.22 -1.90
N PHE A 133 -3.40 -3.09 -2.83
CA PHE A 133 -2.09 -3.78 -2.85
C PHE A 133 -1.80 -4.70 -1.66
N ASN A 134 -2.70 -4.85 -0.73
CA ASN A 134 -2.49 -5.67 0.47
C ASN A 134 -2.53 -7.18 0.21
N ILE A 135 -3.04 -7.63 -0.95
CA ILE A 135 -3.32 -9.03 -1.29
C ILE A 135 -2.30 -9.64 -2.27
N VAL A 136 -1.15 -9.02 -2.44
CA VAL A 136 -0.13 -9.44 -3.42
C VAL A 136 1.28 -9.28 -2.86
N GLY A 137 2.21 -10.15 -3.25
CA GLY A 137 3.63 -9.99 -2.94
C GLY A 137 4.26 -8.83 -3.70
N ASN A 138 5.20 -8.12 -3.06
CA ASN A 138 5.82 -6.92 -3.61
C ASN A 138 6.42 -7.07 -5.02
N PRO A 139 6.99 -8.21 -5.47
CA PRO A 139 7.51 -8.33 -6.83
C PRO A 139 6.45 -8.12 -7.91
N HIS A 140 5.19 -8.45 -7.60
CA HIS A 140 4.08 -8.41 -8.55
C HIS A 140 3.16 -7.20 -8.40
N MET A 141 3.49 -6.22 -7.55
CA MET A 141 2.67 -5.02 -7.35
C MET A 141 2.61 -4.13 -8.60
N ILE A 142 3.67 -4.15 -9.39
CA ILE A 142 3.85 -3.33 -10.60
C ILE A 142 4.06 -4.26 -11.78
N HIS A 143 3.27 -4.08 -12.84
CA HIS A 143 3.30 -4.86 -14.08
C HIS A 143 3.27 -6.37 -13.84
N PRO A 144 2.28 -6.88 -13.10
CA PRO A 144 2.15 -8.32 -12.89
C PRO A 144 1.91 -9.01 -14.24
N ASP A 145 2.79 -9.96 -14.58
CA ASP A 145 2.69 -10.75 -15.81
C ASP A 145 2.38 -12.21 -15.45
N PHE A 146 1.16 -12.65 -15.78
CA PHE A 146 0.66 -14.00 -15.49
C PHE A 146 -0.09 -14.58 -16.68
N PRO A 147 0.04 -15.88 -16.94
CA PRO A 147 -0.58 -16.53 -18.12
C PRO A 147 -2.10 -16.37 -18.21
N GLY A 148 -2.77 -16.12 -17.08
CA GLY A 148 -4.21 -15.89 -17.00
C GLY A 148 -4.66 -14.48 -17.41
N GLY A 149 -3.78 -13.62 -17.88
CA GLY A 149 -4.02 -12.21 -18.19
C GLY A 149 -3.97 -11.32 -16.94
N LYS A 150 -4.43 -10.08 -17.08
CA LYS A 150 -4.37 -9.09 -15.99
C LYS A 150 -4.99 -9.64 -14.70
N PRO A 151 -4.28 -9.69 -13.58
CA PRO A 151 -4.84 -10.13 -12.32
C PRO A 151 -5.79 -9.07 -11.75
N THR A 152 -6.56 -9.46 -10.73
CA THR A 152 -7.54 -8.60 -10.08
C THR A 152 -6.96 -7.98 -8.82
N MET A 153 -7.00 -6.65 -8.73
CA MET A 153 -6.80 -5.91 -7.49
C MET A 153 -8.17 -5.55 -6.92
N PHE A 154 -8.53 -6.20 -5.82
CA PHE A 154 -9.70 -5.80 -5.06
C PHE A 154 -9.36 -4.58 -4.21
N ILE A 155 -10.25 -3.58 -4.21
CA ILE A 155 -10.12 -2.37 -3.41
C ILE A 155 -11.38 -2.10 -2.61
N CYS A 156 -11.24 -1.32 -1.55
CA CYS A 156 -12.38 -0.74 -0.85
C CYS A 156 -12.08 0.70 -0.42
N VAL A 157 -13.08 1.57 -0.49
CA VAL A 157 -12.94 3.02 -0.28
C VAL A 157 -14.31 3.68 -0.09
N ASN A 158 -14.38 4.70 0.77
CA ASN A 158 -15.62 5.44 1.00
C ASN A 158 -15.86 6.59 -0.01
N ASP A 159 -14.82 7.04 -0.71
CA ASP A 159 -14.86 8.23 -1.59
C ASP A 159 -14.77 7.83 -3.07
N GLU A 160 -15.81 8.13 -3.84
CA GLU A 160 -15.91 7.76 -5.25
C GLU A 160 -14.86 8.46 -6.13
N ALA A 161 -14.48 9.71 -5.80
CA ALA A 161 -13.46 10.42 -6.55
C ALA A 161 -12.07 9.82 -6.32
N ALA A 162 -11.76 9.43 -5.08
CA ALA A 162 -10.54 8.71 -4.75
C ALA A 162 -10.50 7.35 -5.44
N LYS A 163 -11.61 6.60 -5.44
CA LYS A 163 -11.76 5.33 -6.17
C LYS A 163 -11.37 5.49 -7.63
N LYS A 164 -11.96 6.48 -8.30
CA LYS A 164 -11.70 6.73 -9.72
C LYS A 164 -10.22 7.02 -9.99
N ILE A 165 -9.60 7.90 -9.21
CA ILE A 165 -8.16 8.24 -9.34
C ILE A 165 -7.30 6.98 -9.15
N ILE A 166 -7.55 6.19 -8.12
CA ILE A 166 -6.75 4.99 -7.85
C ILE A 166 -6.94 3.93 -8.95
N THR A 167 -8.15 3.73 -9.42
CA THR A 167 -8.44 2.77 -10.49
C THR A 167 -7.82 3.17 -11.81
N ASP A 168 -8.10 4.39 -12.28
CA ASP A 168 -7.78 4.82 -13.64
C ASP A 168 -6.33 5.29 -13.78
N ASP A 169 -5.84 6.05 -12.79
CA ASP A 169 -4.53 6.71 -12.89
C ASP A 169 -3.39 5.89 -12.29
N ILE A 170 -3.68 4.92 -11.41
CA ILE A 170 -2.66 4.13 -10.72
C ILE A 170 -2.77 2.65 -11.08
N LEU A 171 -3.82 1.95 -10.66
CA LEU A 171 -3.93 0.50 -10.80
C LEU A 171 -3.95 0.05 -12.26
N SER A 172 -4.68 0.77 -13.12
CA SER A 172 -4.71 0.50 -14.56
C SER A 172 -3.32 0.60 -15.20
N LYS A 173 -2.54 1.63 -14.83
CA LYS A 173 -1.17 1.85 -15.31
C LYS A 173 -0.19 0.84 -14.74
N PHE A 174 -0.42 0.34 -13.54
CA PHE A 174 0.35 -0.74 -12.93
C PHE A 174 -0.01 -2.13 -13.45
N GLY A 175 -0.99 -2.23 -14.37
CA GLY A 175 -1.33 -3.48 -15.05
C GLY A 175 -2.42 -4.31 -14.39
N TRP A 176 -3.19 -3.73 -13.46
CA TRP A 176 -4.25 -4.42 -12.72
C TRP A 176 -5.65 -4.24 -13.34
N GLU A 177 -6.48 -5.26 -13.24
CA GLU A 177 -7.93 -5.15 -13.33
C GLU A 177 -8.47 -4.81 -11.93
N THR A 178 -9.21 -3.71 -11.78
CA THR A 178 -9.70 -3.27 -10.47
C THR A 178 -11.12 -3.74 -10.23
N ILE A 179 -11.38 -4.28 -9.05
CA ILE A 179 -12.73 -4.61 -8.55
C ILE A 179 -12.93 -3.88 -7.22
N ASP A 180 -13.92 -3.01 -7.20
CA ASP A 180 -14.40 -2.36 -5.98
C ASP A 180 -15.33 -3.31 -5.22
N ILE A 181 -15.07 -3.46 -3.92
CA ILE A 181 -15.91 -4.30 -3.03
C ILE A 181 -16.66 -3.47 -1.97
N GLY A 182 -16.75 -2.15 -2.17
CA GLY A 182 -17.54 -1.25 -1.33
C GLY A 182 -16.72 -0.32 -0.43
N GLY A 183 -17.30 0.07 0.69
CA GLY A 183 -16.67 0.97 1.66
C GLY A 183 -15.46 0.37 2.37
N ILE A 184 -14.77 1.20 3.18
CA ILE A 184 -13.52 0.79 3.85
C ILE A 184 -13.69 -0.44 4.75
N GLU A 185 -14.89 -0.76 5.20
CA GLU A 185 -15.24 -1.98 5.92
C GLU A 185 -14.97 -3.26 5.10
N GLY A 186 -14.89 -3.16 3.78
CA GLY A 186 -14.44 -4.25 2.90
C GLY A 186 -13.03 -4.74 3.24
N SER A 187 -12.22 -3.95 3.94
CA SER A 187 -10.92 -4.38 4.47
C SER A 187 -11.01 -5.62 5.37
N ARG A 188 -12.16 -5.83 6.04
CA ARG A 188 -12.45 -7.05 6.83
C ARG A 188 -12.39 -8.33 6.01
N VAL A 189 -12.53 -8.22 4.68
CA VAL A 189 -12.45 -9.34 3.74
C VAL A 189 -11.07 -9.35 3.07
N LEU A 190 -10.53 -8.20 2.67
CA LEU A 190 -9.25 -8.11 1.96
C LEU A 190 -8.05 -8.56 2.81
N GLU A 191 -8.06 -8.27 4.10
CA GLU A 191 -6.98 -8.66 5.01
C GLU A 191 -6.92 -10.18 5.25
N PRO A 192 -8.02 -10.91 5.43
CA PRO A 192 -8.04 -12.38 5.36
C PRO A 192 -7.60 -12.95 4.00
N ILE A 193 -7.90 -12.31 2.87
CA ILE A 193 -7.39 -12.72 1.56
C ILE A 193 -5.87 -12.59 1.50
N ALA A 194 -5.29 -11.54 2.10
CA ALA A 194 -3.84 -11.41 2.22
C ALA A 194 -3.24 -12.58 3.04
N LEU A 195 -3.90 -12.99 4.12
CA LEU A 195 -3.46 -14.14 4.90
C LEU A 195 -3.53 -15.44 4.08
N LEU A 196 -4.55 -15.62 3.24
CA LEU A 196 -4.63 -16.75 2.30
C LEU A 196 -3.42 -16.76 1.35
N TRP A 197 -3.04 -15.60 0.78
CA TRP A 197 -1.86 -15.44 -0.06
C TRP A 197 -0.59 -15.86 0.70
N ILE A 198 -0.43 -15.37 1.93
CA ILE A 198 0.72 -15.64 2.80
C ILE A 198 0.81 -17.14 3.13
N LEU A 199 -0.30 -17.78 3.52
CA LEU A 199 -0.33 -19.21 3.85
C LEU A 199 0.05 -20.09 2.66
N HIS A 200 -0.41 -19.75 1.45
CA HIS A 200 -0.01 -20.45 0.23
C HIS A 200 1.49 -20.30 -0.04
N TYR A 201 2.03 -19.09 0.11
CA TYR A 201 3.47 -18.85 0.00
C TYR A 201 4.27 -19.71 0.98
N PHE A 202 3.91 -19.74 2.27
CA PHE A 202 4.61 -20.55 3.27
C PHE A 202 4.54 -22.05 2.98
N ARG A 203 3.44 -22.52 2.42
CA ARG A 203 3.27 -23.92 2.07
C ARG A 203 4.07 -24.36 0.85
N THR A 204 4.23 -23.49 -0.13
CA THR A 204 4.82 -23.83 -1.44
C THR A 204 6.23 -23.31 -1.63
N GLY A 205 6.66 -22.31 -0.84
CA GLY A 205 7.88 -21.54 -1.05
C GLY A 205 7.84 -20.66 -2.31
N ASN A 206 6.68 -20.56 -2.99
CA ASN A 206 6.53 -19.87 -4.25
C ASN A 206 5.61 -18.65 -4.10
N GLY A 207 6.16 -17.43 -4.29
CA GLY A 207 5.43 -16.16 -4.27
C GLY A 207 4.86 -15.72 -5.63
N ASN A 208 5.04 -16.53 -6.68
CA ASN A 208 4.57 -16.20 -8.03
C ASN A 208 3.09 -16.57 -8.20
N HIS A 209 2.23 -15.94 -7.44
CA HIS A 209 0.78 -16.13 -7.52
C HIS A 209 0.03 -14.84 -7.19
N VAL A 210 -1.16 -14.71 -7.77
CA VAL A 210 -2.07 -13.58 -7.65
C VAL A 210 -3.51 -14.08 -7.68
N PHE A 211 -4.45 -13.22 -7.33
CA PHE A 211 -5.88 -13.50 -7.46
C PHE A 211 -6.42 -12.97 -8.78
N LYS A 212 -7.39 -13.71 -9.34
CA LYS A 212 -8.15 -13.26 -10.50
C LYS A 212 -9.62 -13.63 -10.33
N LEU A 213 -10.49 -12.64 -10.50
CA LEU A 213 -11.93 -12.86 -10.59
C LEU A 213 -12.30 -13.19 -12.04
N LEU A 214 -12.74 -14.42 -12.28
CA LEU A 214 -13.27 -14.81 -13.57
C LEU A 214 -14.76 -14.42 -13.65
N LYS A 215 -15.15 -13.82 -14.77
CA LYS A 215 -16.54 -13.47 -15.06
C LYS A 215 -16.96 -14.17 -16.35
N LYS A 216 -18.26 -14.54 -16.44
CA LYS A 216 -18.88 -15.00 -17.70
C LYS A 216 -19.32 -13.80 -18.53
#